data_df6d5d49f7952cd42f41d7305102fedb
#
_entry.id   df6d5d49f7952cd42f41d7305102fedb
#
_cell.length_a   1.000
_cell.length_b   1.000
_cell.length_c   1.000
_cell.angle_alpha   90.00
_cell.angle_beta   90.00
_cell.angle_gamma   90.00
#
_symmetry.space_group_name_H-M   'P 1'
#
loop_
_entity.id
_entity.type
_entity.pdbx_description
1 polymer ?
#
loop_
_entity_poly.entity_id
_entity_poly.type
_entity_poly.pdbx_seq_one_letter_code
_entity_poly.pdbx_strand_id
1 'polypeptide(L)'
;MEKAIKKYFPIFMIPTMVAFAIGFIIPFVYGIFLSFCKFTTVTDFKWVGLNNYKRILYVNGVLDTTFLHSLWYTALFAVVSVIIINVVSFTIAMLLTKGIRGTNLFRTVFFMPNLIGGIVLSYIWLMLFNSVLSHFSKTIVSTQWYAFWGLMVVVCWQQIGYMMIIYVAGIQNIPGELIEAAKIDGAGFWQVLKSVILPLLMPTITICTFLTMSNGFKLFDQNLALTGGNPGKMSQLLALNIYDTMYGTTGWQGVGQAKAVIFFILVALISVVQNKLTTSKEVEA
;
A
#
# COMPACT_ATOMS: atom_id res chain seq x y z
N MET A 1 35.70 23.14 2.60
CA MET A 1 34.49 22.43 3.05
C MET A 1 34.43 21.00 2.50
N GLU A 2 34.66 20.77 1.24
CA GLU A 2 34.57 19.44 0.58
C GLU A 2 35.56 18.39 1.13
N LYS A 3 36.81 18.77 1.45
CA LYS A 3 37.83 17.88 2.07
C LYS A 3 37.42 17.42 3.49
N ALA A 4 36.76 18.29 4.26
CA ALA A 4 36.26 17.94 5.59
C ALA A 4 35.07 16.96 5.49
N ILE A 5 34.15 17.20 4.55
CA ILE A 5 33.02 16.30 4.28
C ILE A 5 33.54 14.90 3.90
N LYS A 6 34.49 14.78 2.97
CA LYS A 6 35.07 13.49 2.58
C LYS A 6 35.75 12.75 3.73
N LYS A 7 36.36 13.46 4.68
CA LYS A 7 37.04 12.86 5.86
C LYS A 7 36.05 12.31 6.89
N TYR A 8 34.95 13.04 7.16
CA TYR A 8 33.99 12.66 8.20
C TYR A 8 32.79 11.87 7.67
N PHE A 9 32.55 11.89 6.35
CA PHE A 9 31.46 11.13 5.71
C PHE A 9 31.41 9.64 6.13
N PRO A 10 32.54 8.88 6.13
CA PRO A 10 32.51 7.47 6.53
C PRO A 10 32.10 7.29 8.00
N ILE A 11 32.50 8.20 8.88
CA ILE A 11 32.23 8.10 10.34
C ILE A 11 30.71 8.16 10.61
N PHE A 12 29.98 9.00 9.88
CA PHE A 12 28.53 9.12 10.03
C PHE A 12 27.77 8.08 9.20
N MET A 13 28.29 7.68 8.04
CA MET A 13 27.62 6.77 7.13
C MET A 13 27.79 5.29 7.53
N ILE A 14 28.98 4.88 8.00
CA ILE A 14 29.26 3.49 8.32
C ILE A 14 28.33 2.92 9.41
N PRO A 15 28.08 3.59 10.56
CA PRO A 15 27.18 3.04 11.57
C PRO A 15 25.77 2.77 11.01
N THR A 16 25.24 3.70 10.23
CA THR A 16 23.91 3.56 9.62
C THR A 16 23.89 2.44 8.57
N MET A 17 24.93 2.33 7.75
CA MET A 17 25.06 1.25 6.76
C MET A 17 25.21 -0.13 7.41
N VAL A 18 25.97 -0.22 8.51
CA VAL A 18 26.12 -1.47 9.27
C VAL A 18 24.79 -1.86 9.91
N ALA A 19 24.09 -0.92 10.56
CA ALA A 19 22.77 -1.18 11.13
C ALA A 19 21.76 -1.63 10.05
N PHE A 20 21.76 -0.99 8.89
CA PHE A 20 20.92 -1.39 7.75
C PHE A 20 21.30 -2.77 7.19
N ALA A 21 22.59 -3.06 7.07
CA ALA A 21 23.06 -4.36 6.61
C ALA A 21 22.61 -5.50 7.56
N ILE A 22 22.81 -5.31 8.88
CA ILE A 22 22.46 -6.32 9.90
C ILE A 22 20.92 -6.44 10.03
N GLY A 23 20.21 -5.33 10.07
CA GLY A 23 18.75 -5.33 10.33
C GLY A 23 17.89 -5.63 9.10
N PHE A 24 18.41 -5.41 7.89
CA PHE A 24 17.63 -5.54 6.67
C PHE A 24 18.30 -6.45 5.63
N ILE A 25 19.52 -6.14 5.16
CA ILE A 25 20.12 -6.87 4.02
C ILE A 25 20.36 -8.33 4.37
N ILE A 26 21.00 -8.62 5.50
CA ILE A 26 21.32 -9.98 5.91
C ILE A 26 20.05 -10.83 6.09
N PRO A 27 19.03 -10.42 6.87
CA PRO A 27 17.78 -11.17 6.99
C PRO A 27 17.05 -11.33 5.65
N PHE A 28 17.09 -10.33 4.79
CA PHE A 28 16.45 -10.39 3.48
C PHE A 28 17.10 -11.43 2.57
N VAL A 29 18.45 -11.41 2.43
CA VAL A 29 19.20 -12.39 1.63
C VAL A 29 19.04 -13.79 2.21
N TYR A 30 19.08 -13.89 3.54
CA TYR A 30 18.85 -15.18 4.22
C TYR A 30 17.43 -15.69 4.01
N GLY A 31 16.43 -14.82 4.00
CA GLY A 31 15.05 -15.16 3.66
C GLY A 31 14.91 -15.70 2.23
N ILE A 32 15.62 -15.10 1.25
CA ILE A 32 15.66 -15.64 -0.12
C ILE A 32 16.29 -17.06 -0.12
N PHE A 33 17.38 -17.26 0.60
CA PHE A 33 17.98 -18.59 0.75
C PHE A 33 17.01 -19.61 1.36
N LEU A 34 16.31 -19.24 2.44
CA LEU A 34 15.32 -20.10 3.10
C LEU A 34 14.12 -20.45 2.22
N SER A 35 13.82 -19.66 1.19
CA SER A 35 12.75 -19.99 0.23
C SER A 35 13.05 -21.28 -0.56
N PHE A 36 14.32 -21.67 -0.68
CA PHE A 36 14.77 -22.93 -1.29
C PHE A 36 14.94 -24.06 -0.27
N CYS A 37 14.63 -23.83 1.00
CA CYS A 37 14.81 -24.79 2.07
C CYS A 37 13.47 -25.22 2.67
N LYS A 38 13.38 -26.46 3.12
CA LYS A 38 12.35 -26.90 4.05
C LYS A 38 12.87 -26.64 5.46
N PHE A 39 12.13 -25.89 6.27
CA PHE A 39 12.52 -25.54 7.64
C PHE A 39 11.29 -25.39 8.53
N THR A 40 11.49 -25.50 9.83
CA THR A 40 10.53 -25.14 10.87
C THR A 40 11.09 -24.01 11.75
N THR A 41 12.39 -24.05 11.98
CA THR A 41 13.16 -22.98 12.62
C THR A 41 14.26 -22.52 11.68
N VAL A 42 14.67 -21.29 11.78
CA VAL A 42 15.68 -20.69 10.89
C VAL A 42 17.06 -21.36 10.97
N THR A 43 17.32 -22.08 12.05
CA THR A 43 18.60 -22.81 12.29
C THR A 43 18.56 -24.27 11.83
N ASP A 44 17.37 -24.86 11.67
CA ASP A 44 17.19 -26.25 11.24
C ASP A 44 16.50 -26.25 9.87
N PHE A 45 17.30 -26.31 8.82
CA PHE A 45 16.84 -26.27 7.45
C PHE A 45 17.46 -27.39 6.59
N LYS A 46 16.69 -27.85 5.61
CA LYS A 46 17.11 -28.82 4.60
C LYS A 46 16.87 -28.22 3.22
N TRP A 47 17.92 -28.20 2.39
CA TRP A 47 17.81 -27.74 1.01
C TRP A 47 16.86 -28.61 0.18
N VAL A 48 15.88 -28.02 -0.48
CA VAL A 48 14.89 -28.71 -1.32
C VAL A 48 14.78 -28.11 -2.73
N GLY A 49 15.64 -27.15 -3.06
CA GLY A 49 15.64 -26.48 -4.35
C GLY A 49 14.30 -25.77 -4.65
N LEU A 50 13.79 -25.95 -5.86
CA LEU A 50 12.54 -25.30 -6.31
C LEU A 50 11.25 -26.01 -5.82
N ASN A 51 11.33 -26.98 -4.95
CA ASN A 51 10.15 -27.74 -4.53
C ASN A 51 9.12 -26.85 -3.79
N ASN A 52 9.56 -25.87 -2.99
CA ASN A 52 8.67 -24.92 -2.34
C ASN A 52 7.87 -24.10 -3.37
N TYR A 53 8.49 -23.67 -4.44
CA TYR A 53 7.86 -22.92 -5.52
C TYR A 53 6.83 -23.75 -6.30
N LYS A 54 7.10 -25.05 -6.52
CA LYS A 54 6.12 -25.98 -7.10
C LYS A 54 4.92 -26.17 -6.18
N ARG A 55 5.15 -26.25 -4.86
CA ARG A 55 4.10 -26.43 -3.85
C ARG A 55 3.20 -25.19 -3.66
N ILE A 56 3.56 -24.03 -4.20
CA ILE A 56 2.67 -22.85 -4.23
C ILE A 56 1.42 -23.15 -5.05
N LEU A 57 1.59 -23.87 -6.17
CA LEU A 57 0.50 -24.16 -7.11
C LEU A 57 -0.01 -25.61 -7.00
N TYR A 58 0.81 -26.53 -6.53
CA TYR A 58 0.46 -27.96 -6.47
C TYR A 58 0.65 -28.49 -5.05
N VAL A 59 -0.45 -28.90 -4.43
CA VAL A 59 -0.49 -29.51 -3.10
C VAL A 59 -0.92 -30.97 -3.27
N ASN A 60 -0.04 -31.91 -2.94
CA ASN A 60 -0.30 -33.36 -3.11
C ASN A 60 -0.78 -33.75 -4.52
N GLY A 61 -0.25 -33.09 -5.56
CA GLY A 61 -0.62 -33.33 -6.96
C GLY A 61 -1.90 -32.64 -7.41
N VAL A 62 -2.61 -31.94 -6.53
CA VAL A 62 -3.81 -31.15 -6.85
C VAL A 62 -3.45 -29.68 -7.00
N LEU A 63 -4.00 -29.02 -8.02
CA LEU A 63 -3.82 -27.58 -8.25
C LEU A 63 -4.50 -26.78 -7.12
N ASP A 64 -3.69 -26.01 -6.38
CA ASP A 64 -4.19 -25.05 -5.40
C ASP A 64 -4.18 -23.64 -5.99
N THR A 65 -5.34 -23.10 -6.26
CA THR A 65 -5.51 -21.76 -6.83
C THR A 65 -5.56 -20.64 -5.79
N THR A 66 -5.46 -20.97 -4.50
CA THR A 66 -5.64 -20.00 -3.40
C THR A 66 -4.64 -18.83 -3.49
N PHE A 67 -3.39 -19.13 -3.83
CA PHE A 67 -2.37 -18.08 -4.02
C PHE A 67 -2.69 -17.16 -5.20
N LEU A 68 -3.08 -17.74 -6.35
CA LEU A 68 -3.43 -16.97 -7.54
C LEU A 68 -4.69 -16.11 -7.30
N HIS A 69 -5.67 -16.67 -6.58
CA HIS A 69 -6.86 -15.92 -6.18
C HIS A 69 -6.49 -14.73 -5.27
N SER A 70 -5.67 -14.96 -4.24
CA SER A 70 -5.21 -13.90 -3.35
C SER A 70 -4.39 -12.84 -4.08
N LEU A 71 -3.59 -13.23 -5.07
CA LEU A 71 -2.84 -12.31 -5.93
C LEU A 71 -3.79 -11.41 -6.75
N TRP A 72 -4.73 -12.02 -7.45
CA TRP A 72 -5.74 -11.28 -8.23
C TRP A 72 -6.58 -10.36 -7.36
N TYR A 73 -7.06 -10.86 -6.22
CA TYR A 73 -7.86 -10.09 -5.28
C TYR A 73 -7.10 -8.89 -4.71
N THR A 74 -5.80 -9.08 -4.41
CA THR A 74 -4.92 -7.99 -3.96
C THR A 74 -4.68 -6.96 -5.06
N ALA A 75 -4.45 -7.41 -6.30
CA ALA A 75 -4.26 -6.51 -7.43
C ALA A 75 -5.52 -5.67 -7.69
N LEU A 76 -6.70 -6.30 -7.69
CA LEU A 76 -7.98 -5.61 -7.81
C LEU A 76 -8.18 -4.59 -6.69
N PHE A 77 -7.93 -5.00 -5.43
CA PHE A 77 -8.04 -4.13 -4.27
C PHE A 77 -7.09 -2.92 -4.37
N ALA A 78 -5.83 -3.16 -4.73
CA ALA A 78 -4.82 -2.11 -4.87
C ALA A 78 -5.21 -1.11 -5.96
N VAL A 79 -5.64 -1.56 -7.15
CA VAL A 79 -6.06 -0.68 -8.24
C VAL A 79 -7.27 0.17 -7.83
N VAL A 80 -8.30 -0.43 -7.26
CA VAL A 80 -9.51 0.29 -6.82
C VAL A 80 -9.18 1.29 -5.70
N SER A 81 -8.33 0.90 -4.74
CA SER A 81 -7.92 1.80 -3.65
C SER A 81 -7.10 2.98 -4.17
N VAL A 82 -6.18 2.77 -5.12
CA VAL A 82 -5.42 3.86 -5.76
C VAL A 82 -6.37 4.88 -6.39
N ILE A 83 -7.35 4.42 -7.13
CA ILE A 83 -8.30 5.33 -7.81
C ILE A 83 -9.12 6.11 -6.77
N ILE A 84 -9.77 5.42 -5.83
CA ILE A 84 -10.67 6.06 -4.87
C ILE A 84 -9.91 7.02 -3.96
N ILE A 85 -8.80 6.56 -3.36
CA ILE A 85 -8.05 7.36 -2.40
C ILE A 85 -7.48 8.61 -3.06
N ASN A 86 -6.86 8.49 -4.24
CA ASN A 86 -6.24 9.64 -4.89
C ASN A 86 -7.29 10.63 -5.40
N VAL A 87 -8.38 10.17 -6.01
CA VAL A 87 -9.45 11.06 -6.50
C VAL A 87 -10.11 11.81 -5.34
N VAL A 88 -10.46 11.11 -4.25
CA VAL A 88 -11.11 11.75 -3.09
C VAL A 88 -10.14 12.68 -2.37
N SER A 89 -8.90 12.27 -2.13
CA SER A 89 -7.87 13.09 -1.46
C SER A 89 -7.55 14.35 -2.25
N PHE A 90 -7.37 14.24 -3.56
CA PHE A 90 -7.16 15.38 -4.44
C PHE A 90 -8.35 16.34 -4.43
N THR A 91 -9.58 15.81 -4.52
CA THR A 91 -10.80 16.64 -4.49
C THR A 91 -10.91 17.42 -3.18
N ILE A 92 -10.68 16.77 -2.04
CA ILE A 92 -10.68 17.44 -0.72
C ILE A 92 -9.55 18.46 -0.64
N ALA A 93 -8.35 18.15 -1.12
CA ALA A 93 -7.22 19.07 -1.13
C ALA A 93 -7.51 20.33 -1.95
N MET A 94 -8.11 20.18 -3.14
CA MET A 94 -8.55 21.29 -3.99
C MET A 94 -9.60 22.18 -3.31
N LEU A 95 -10.49 21.60 -2.52
CA LEU A 95 -11.46 22.38 -1.74
C LEU A 95 -10.78 23.16 -0.59
N LEU A 96 -9.89 22.47 0.15
CA LEU A 96 -9.23 23.07 1.31
C LEU A 96 -8.18 24.14 0.95
N THR A 97 -7.70 24.18 -0.29
CA THR A 97 -6.77 25.22 -0.76
C THR A 97 -7.46 26.50 -1.23
N LYS A 98 -8.81 26.50 -1.31
CA LYS A 98 -9.61 27.70 -1.66
C LYS A 98 -9.81 28.72 -0.52
N GLY A 99 -9.13 28.57 0.62
CA GLY A 99 -9.22 29.51 1.74
C GLY A 99 -10.50 29.41 2.58
N ILE A 100 -11.09 28.23 2.68
CA ILE A 100 -12.28 27.97 3.51
C ILE A 100 -11.96 28.22 4.98
N ARG A 101 -12.87 28.88 5.71
CA ARG A 101 -12.73 29.07 7.16
C ARG A 101 -12.65 27.73 7.87
N GLY A 102 -11.66 27.55 8.78
CA GLY A 102 -11.47 26.31 9.51
C GLY A 102 -10.66 25.20 8.76
N THR A 103 -9.96 25.54 7.68
CA THR A 103 -9.15 24.60 6.90
C THR A 103 -8.22 23.73 7.75
N ASN A 104 -7.58 24.30 8.77
CA ASN A 104 -6.68 23.56 9.66
C ASN A 104 -7.43 22.51 10.49
N LEU A 105 -8.65 22.82 10.95
CA LEU A 105 -9.50 21.86 11.65
C LEU A 105 -9.87 20.70 10.73
N PHE A 106 -10.30 20.97 9.50
CA PHE A 106 -10.60 19.90 8.53
C PHE A 106 -9.37 19.04 8.22
N ARG A 107 -8.20 19.64 8.02
CA ARG A 107 -6.95 18.88 7.82
C ARG A 107 -6.67 17.94 9.00
N THR A 108 -6.81 18.41 10.22
CA THR A 108 -6.60 17.61 11.43
C THR A 108 -7.61 16.46 11.53
N VAL A 109 -8.90 16.74 11.34
CA VAL A 109 -9.97 15.72 11.43
C VAL A 109 -9.82 14.63 10.38
N PHE A 110 -9.53 15.01 9.13
CA PHE A 110 -9.30 14.01 8.07
C PHE A 110 -8.02 13.20 8.27
N PHE A 111 -6.98 13.78 8.87
CA PHE A 111 -5.72 13.08 9.13
C PHE A 111 -5.79 12.13 10.33
N MET A 112 -6.65 12.41 11.32
CA MET A 112 -6.73 11.69 12.58
C MET A 112 -6.88 10.16 12.43
N PRO A 113 -7.70 9.62 11.50
CA PRO A 113 -7.84 8.18 11.33
C PRO A 113 -6.53 7.46 10.97
N ASN A 114 -5.60 8.14 10.30
CA ASN A 114 -4.31 7.57 9.93
C ASN A 114 -3.40 7.26 11.14
N LEU A 115 -3.64 7.93 12.27
CA LEU A 115 -2.89 7.74 13.51
C LEU A 115 -3.34 6.49 14.29
N ILE A 116 -4.48 5.89 13.92
CA ILE A 116 -5.01 4.71 14.60
C ILE A 116 -4.39 3.47 13.96
N GLY A 117 -3.86 2.57 14.78
CA GLY A 117 -3.29 1.31 14.29
C GLY A 117 -4.33 0.46 13.55
N GLY A 118 -3.92 -0.14 12.42
CA GLY A 118 -4.81 -0.85 11.51
C GLY A 118 -5.65 -1.97 12.15
N ILE A 119 -5.07 -2.72 13.07
CA ILE A 119 -5.78 -3.79 13.81
C ILE A 119 -6.91 -3.21 14.67
N VAL A 120 -6.60 -2.21 15.50
CA VAL A 120 -7.59 -1.59 16.40
C VAL A 120 -8.73 -0.96 15.60
N LEU A 121 -8.36 -0.19 14.57
CA LEU A 121 -9.31 0.43 13.66
C LEU A 121 -10.27 -0.59 13.06
N SER A 122 -9.73 -1.69 12.56
CA SER A 122 -10.51 -2.71 11.87
C SER A 122 -11.46 -3.48 12.81
N TYR A 123 -11.05 -3.72 14.05
CA TYR A 123 -11.98 -4.30 15.05
C TYR A 123 -13.14 -3.36 15.38
N ILE A 124 -12.91 -2.06 15.50
CA ILE A 124 -13.98 -1.08 15.71
C ILE A 124 -14.96 -1.11 14.52
N TRP A 125 -14.43 -1.07 13.29
CA TRP A 125 -15.25 -1.12 12.09
C TRP A 125 -15.97 -2.46 11.91
N LEU A 126 -15.36 -3.58 12.31
CA LEU A 126 -15.99 -4.90 12.30
C LEU A 126 -17.27 -4.91 13.17
N MET A 127 -17.20 -4.33 14.37
CA MET A 127 -18.36 -4.21 15.26
C MET A 127 -19.45 -3.32 14.63
N LEU A 128 -19.06 -2.17 14.06
CA LEU A 128 -19.99 -1.25 13.41
C LEU A 128 -20.66 -1.89 12.19
N PHE A 129 -19.91 -2.51 11.30
CA PHE A 129 -20.47 -3.18 10.12
C PHE A 129 -21.40 -4.33 10.51
N ASN A 130 -20.99 -5.18 11.44
CA ASN A 130 -21.83 -6.30 11.85
C ASN A 130 -23.09 -5.84 12.60
N SER A 131 -23.03 -4.75 13.37
CA SER A 131 -24.22 -4.15 13.99
C SER A 131 -25.23 -3.69 12.93
N VAL A 132 -24.79 -3.00 11.89
CA VAL A 132 -25.67 -2.55 10.79
C VAL A 132 -26.17 -3.73 9.96
N LEU A 133 -25.28 -4.64 9.56
CA LEU A 133 -25.63 -5.77 8.70
C LEU A 133 -26.51 -6.83 9.39
N SER A 134 -26.46 -6.93 10.72
CA SER A 134 -27.31 -7.86 11.48
C SER A 134 -28.80 -7.57 11.30
N HIS A 135 -29.20 -6.31 11.06
CA HIS A 135 -30.59 -5.95 10.74
C HIS A 135 -31.09 -6.62 9.44
N PHE A 136 -30.16 -7.02 8.58
CA PHE A 136 -30.44 -7.73 7.32
C PHE A 136 -30.06 -9.23 7.41
N SER A 137 -29.83 -9.77 8.61
CA SER A 137 -29.35 -11.13 8.85
C SER A 137 -28.05 -11.47 8.12
N LYS A 138 -27.15 -10.48 8.02
CA LYS A 138 -25.86 -10.58 7.34
C LYS A 138 -24.72 -10.12 8.24
N THR A 139 -23.49 -10.48 7.85
CA THR A 139 -22.24 -10.00 8.45
C THR A 139 -21.30 -9.51 7.35
N ILE A 140 -20.23 -8.85 7.74
CA ILE A 140 -19.21 -8.38 6.79
C ILE A 140 -18.57 -9.53 6.00
N VAL A 141 -18.55 -10.72 6.53
CA VAL A 141 -17.99 -11.92 5.91
C VAL A 141 -19.04 -12.82 5.25
N SER A 142 -20.29 -12.37 5.10
CA SER A 142 -21.33 -13.15 4.42
C SER A 142 -21.02 -13.39 2.95
N THR A 143 -20.35 -12.45 2.28
CA THR A 143 -19.90 -12.59 0.89
C THR A 143 -18.54 -11.94 0.71
N GLN A 144 -17.80 -12.37 -0.31
CA GLN A 144 -16.52 -11.77 -0.69
C GLN A 144 -16.65 -10.26 -0.99
N TRP A 145 -17.76 -9.83 -1.58
CA TRP A 145 -17.99 -8.43 -1.93
C TRP A 145 -18.28 -7.54 -0.73
N TYR A 146 -18.97 -8.04 0.29
CA TYR A 146 -19.11 -7.30 1.55
C TYR A 146 -17.77 -7.12 2.23
N ALA A 147 -16.95 -8.16 2.28
CA ALA A 147 -15.59 -8.10 2.78
C ALA A 147 -14.72 -7.10 1.99
N PHE A 148 -14.81 -7.10 0.66
CA PHE A 148 -14.08 -6.18 -0.22
C PHE A 148 -14.42 -4.71 0.06
N TRP A 149 -15.71 -4.39 0.01
CA TRP A 149 -16.15 -3.01 0.20
C TRP A 149 -16.01 -2.53 1.65
N GLY A 150 -16.21 -3.41 2.63
CA GLY A 150 -15.95 -3.09 4.01
C GLY A 150 -14.48 -2.76 4.26
N LEU A 151 -13.57 -3.59 3.73
CA LEU A 151 -12.14 -3.32 3.79
C LEU A 151 -11.77 -2.03 3.06
N MET A 152 -12.38 -1.78 1.89
CA MET A 152 -12.18 -0.56 1.12
C MET A 152 -12.59 0.70 1.91
N VAL A 153 -13.75 0.68 2.57
CA VAL A 153 -14.21 1.81 3.41
C VAL A 153 -13.23 2.10 4.53
N VAL A 154 -12.77 1.07 5.25
CA VAL A 154 -11.81 1.22 6.37
C VAL A 154 -10.49 1.82 5.87
N VAL A 155 -9.94 1.28 4.78
CA VAL A 155 -8.65 1.73 4.23
C VAL A 155 -8.76 3.13 3.64
N CYS A 156 -9.83 3.44 2.93
CA CYS A 156 -10.07 4.78 2.39
C CYS A 156 -10.19 5.81 3.52
N TRP A 157 -10.99 5.52 4.55
CA TRP A 157 -11.15 6.42 5.69
C TRP A 157 -9.81 6.67 6.41
N GLN A 158 -8.96 5.65 6.53
CA GLN A 158 -7.66 5.76 7.16
C GLN A 158 -6.64 6.55 6.31
N GLN A 159 -6.63 6.37 4.98
CA GLN A 159 -5.54 6.87 4.13
C GLN A 159 -5.86 8.18 3.40
N ILE A 160 -7.12 8.52 3.16
CA ILE A 160 -7.53 9.72 2.42
C ILE A 160 -6.93 10.98 3.03
N GLY A 161 -6.97 11.11 4.36
CA GLY A 161 -6.46 12.31 5.04
C GLY A 161 -4.96 12.48 4.91
N TYR A 162 -4.21 11.40 4.93
CA TYR A 162 -2.75 11.44 4.73
C TYR A 162 -2.39 11.87 3.29
N MET A 163 -3.02 11.25 2.30
CA MET A 163 -2.81 11.63 0.89
C MET A 163 -3.28 13.06 0.61
N MET A 164 -4.40 13.47 1.21
CA MET A 164 -4.91 14.84 1.12
C MET A 164 -3.88 15.88 1.57
N ILE A 165 -3.16 15.64 2.67
CA ILE A 165 -2.11 16.58 3.14
C ILE A 165 -0.99 16.70 2.12
N ILE A 166 -0.56 15.60 1.49
CA ILE A 166 0.46 15.61 0.45
C ILE A 166 -0.03 16.40 -0.77
N TYR A 167 -1.28 16.19 -1.20
CA TYR A 167 -1.88 16.96 -2.29
C TYR A 167 -2.01 18.44 -1.95
N VAL A 168 -2.40 18.79 -0.73
CA VAL A 168 -2.46 20.20 -0.28
C VAL A 168 -1.10 20.88 -0.40
N ALA A 169 -0.02 20.21 0.04
CA ALA A 169 1.33 20.74 -0.07
C ALA A 169 1.74 20.90 -1.55
N GLY A 170 1.45 19.93 -2.40
CA GLY A 170 1.72 20.03 -3.83
C GLY A 170 0.98 21.18 -4.51
N ILE A 171 -0.31 21.34 -4.22
CA ILE A 171 -1.13 22.43 -4.79
C ILE A 171 -0.61 23.81 -4.32
N GLN A 172 -0.20 23.93 -3.05
CA GLN A 172 0.33 25.20 -2.49
C GLN A 172 1.69 25.59 -3.07
N ASN A 173 2.44 24.65 -3.65
CA ASN A 173 3.72 24.92 -4.31
C ASN A 173 3.56 25.42 -5.76
N ILE A 174 2.34 25.38 -6.33
CA ILE A 174 2.08 25.92 -7.68
C ILE A 174 2.10 27.44 -7.60
N PRO A 175 2.93 28.15 -8.42
CA PRO A 175 2.93 29.60 -8.45
C PRO A 175 1.56 30.16 -8.82
N GLY A 176 1.01 31.03 -7.97
CA GLY A 176 -0.31 31.64 -8.17
C GLY A 176 -0.43 32.43 -9.47
N GLU A 177 0.69 33.03 -9.89
CA GLU A 177 0.81 33.79 -11.13
C GLU A 177 0.39 33.00 -12.38
N LEU A 178 0.72 31.70 -12.43
CA LEU A 178 0.34 30.83 -13.55
C LEU A 178 -1.18 30.59 -13.61
N ILE A 179 -1.81 30.49 -12.45
CA ILE A 179 -3.26 30.33 -12.35
C ILE A 179 -3.97 31.64 -12.70
N GLU A 180 -3.41 32.79 -12.30
CA GLU A 180 -3.94 34.12 -12.62
C GLU A 180 -3.80 34.44 -14.10
N ALA A 181 -2.63 34.18 -14.69
CA ALA A 181 -2.39 34.36 -16.13
C ALA A 181 -3.41 33.57 -16.97
N ALA A 182 -3.59 32.27 -16.65
CA ALA A 182 -4.57 31.44 -17.35
C ALA A 182 -6.02 31.98 -17.23
N LYS A 183 -6.38 32.58 -16.08
CA LYS A 183 -7.70 33.22 -15.91
C LYS A 183 -7.84 34.50 -16.71
N ILE A 184 -6.78 35.32 -16.82
CA ILE A 184 -6.74 36.54 -17.64
C ILE A 184 -6.92 36.16 -19.12
N ASP A 185 -6.32 35.04 -19.56
CA ASP A 185 -6.49 34.48 -20.92
C ASP A 185 -7.89 33.88 -21.17
N GLY A 186 -8.79 33.96 -20.18
CA GLY A 186 -10.18 33.48 -20.28
C GLY A 186 -10.36 31.98 -20.04
N ALA A 187 -9.37 31.29 -19.48
CA ALA A 187 -9.47 29.87 -19.19
C ALA A 187 -10.51 29.60 -18.06
N GLY A 188 -11.46 28.70 -18.35
CA GLY A 188 -12.40 28.20 -17.35
C GLY A 188 -11.75 27.24 -16.36
N PHE A 189 -12.48 26.92 -15.27
CA PHE A 189 -11.97 26.04 -14.19
C PHE A 189 -11.37 24.72 -14.70
N TRP A 190 -12.03 24.03 -15.61
CA TRP A 190 -11.56 22.77 -16.15
C TRP A 190 -10.32 22.89 -17.04
N GLN A 191 -10.17 24.02 -17.72
CA GLN A 191 -8.97 24.32 -18.53
C GLN A 191 -7.78 24.59 -17.60
N VAL A 192 -7.95 25.43 -16.58
CA VAL A 192 -6.91 25.68 -15.56
C VAL A 192 -6.50 24.38 -14.86
N LEU A 193 -7.48 23.56 -14.47
CA LEU A 193 -7.21 22.27 -13.83
C LEU A 193 -6.38 21.35 -14.73
N LYS A 194 -6.78 21.17 -16.00
CA LYS A 194 -6.16 20.21 -16.92
C LYS A 194 -4.85 20.70 -17.49
N SER A 195 -4.72 22.01 -17.77
CA SER A 195 -3.56 22.56 -18.49
C SER A 195 -2.50 23.20 -17.58
N VAL A 196 -2.86 23.57 -16.34
CA VAL A 196 -1.94 24.20 -15.40
C VAL A 196 -1.74 23.34 -14.15
N ILE A 197 -2.82 23.04 -13.41
CA ILE A 197 -2.70 22.40 -12.09
C ILE A 197 -2.23 20.94 -12.23
N LEU A 198 -2.89 20.11 -13.01
CA LEU A 198 -2.55 18.69 -13.13
C LEU A 198 -1.11 18.45 -13.64
N PRO A 199 -0.63 19.14 -14.70
CA PRO A 199 0.75 18.95 -15.15
C PRO A 199 1.79 19.34 -14.10
N LEU A 200 1.63 20.46 -13.40
CA LEU A 200 2.53 20.90 -12.34
C LEU A 200 2.42 20.05 -11.06
N LEU A 201 1.30 19.37 -10.87
CA LEU A 201 1.07 18.48 -9.74
C LEU A 201 1.54 17.04 -10.01
N MET A 202 2.01 16.71 -11.20
CA MET A 202 2.43 15.34 -11.56
C MET A 202 3.41 14.72 -10.57
N PRO A 203 4.44 15.41 -10.05
CA PRO A 203 5.34 14.83 -9.04
C PRO A 203 4.58 14.39 -7.77
N THR A 204 3.64 15.20 -7.32
CA THR A 204 2.79 14.87 -6.16
C THR A 204 1.87 13.68 -6.44
N ILE A 205 1.27 13.63 -7.64
CA ILE A 205 0.44 12.51 -8.09
C ILE A 205 1.26 11.22 -8.13
N THR A 206 2.49 11.28 -8.63
CA THR A 206 3.44 10.16 -8.66
C THR A 206 3.67 9.59 -7.25
N ILE A 207 3.99 10.47 -6.29
CA ILE A 207 4.25 10.08 -4.90
C ILE A 207 2.98 9.48 -4.27
N CYS A 208 1.83 10.13 -4.38
CA CYS A 208 0.57 9.66 -3.80
C CYS A 208 0.14 8.32 -4.40
N THR A 209 0.26 8.16 -5.71
CA THR A 209 -0.06 6.90 -6.39
C THR A 209 0.88 5.77 -5.95
N PHE A 210 2.17 6.04 -5.85
CA PHE A 210 3.17 5.07 -5.38
C PHE A 210 2.88 4.62 -3.94
N LEU A 211 2.65 5.57 -3.03
CA LEU A 211 2.36 5.27 -1.63
C LEU A 211 1.06 4.47 -1.48
N THR A 212 0.00 4.88 -2.16
CA THR A 212 -1.30 4.20 -2.08
C THR A 212 -1.23 2.79 -2.64
N MET A 213 -0.55 2.62 -3.77
CA MET A 213 -0.36 1.31 -4.40
C MET A 213 0.47 0.38 -3.51
N SER A 214 1.60 0.87 -2.99
CA SER A 214 2.45 0.11 -2.07
C SER A 214 1.71 -0.30 -0.81
N ASN A 215 0.88 0.58 -0.24
CA ASN A 215 0.05 0.27 0.93
C ASN A 215 -1.03 -0.77 0.60
N GLY A 216 -1.68 -0.66 -0.57
CA GLY A 216 -2.69 -1.61 -1.01
C GLY A 216 -2.16 -3.03 -1.18
N PHE A 217 -0.97 -3.19 -1.77
CA PHE A 217 -0.32 -4.50 -1.89
C PHE A 217 0.10 -5.09 -0.54
N LYS A 218 0.65 -4.28 0.37
CA LYS A 218 1.15 -4.73 1.69
C LYS A 218 0.07 -4.83 2.76
N LEU A 219 -1.19 -4.58 2.42
CA LEU A 219 -2.28 -4.53 3.37
C LEU A 219 -2.46 -5.88 4.08
N PHE A 220 -2.19 -5.89 5.39
CA PHE A 220 -2.24 -7.08 6.24
C PHE A 220 -3.16 -6.88 7.44
N ASP A 221 -2.85 -5.90 8.30
CA ASP A 221 -3.51 -5.66 9.58
C ASP A 221 -5.03 -5.55 9.47
N GLN A 222 -5.49 -4.74 8.51
CA GLN A 222 -6.91 -4.50 8.29
C GLN A 222 -7.62 -5.75 7.75
N ASN A 223 -6.97 -6.50 6.84
CA ASN A 223 -7.55 -7.73 6.31
C ASN A 223 -7.62 -8.82 7.38
N LEU A 224 -6.57 -8.95 8.22
CA LEU A 224 -6.55 -9.89 9.32
C LEU A 224 -7.68 -9.59 10.33
N ALA A 225 -7.79 -8.34 10.79
CA ALA A 225 -8.69 -7.98 11.87
C ALA A 225 -10.15 -7.84 11.42
N LEU A 226 -10.41 -7.38 10.19
CA LEU A 226 -11.77 -7.16 9.70
C LEU A 226 -12.44 -8.42 9.18
N THR A 227 -11.72 -9.25 8.44
CA THR A 227 -12.31 -10.41 7.74
C THR A 227 -11.64 -11.74 8.05
N GLY A 228 -10.35 -11.71 8.47
CA GLY A 228 -9.56 -12.93 8.61
C GLY A 228 -9.49 -13.76 7.32
N GLY A 229 -9.74 -13.13 6.16
CA GLY A 229 -9.78 -13.81 4.85
C GLY A 229 -11.12 -14.49 4.54
N ASN A 230 -12.12 -14.40 5.43
CA ASN A 230 -13.44 -15.03 5.21
C ASN A 230 -14.31 -14.24 4.20
N PRO A 231 -15.27 -14.89 3.52
CA PRO A 231 -15.64 -16.30 3.60
C PRO A 231 -14.67 -17.22 2.86
N GLY A 232 -14.36 -18.40 3.43
CA GLY A 232 -13.64 -19.45 2.74
C GLY A 232 -12.28 -19.07 2.12
N LYS A 233 -11.55 -18.11 2.70
CA LYS A 233 -10.32 -17.48 2.19
C LYS A 233 -10.50 -16.64 0.91
N MET A 234 -11.74 -16.40 0.47
CA MET A 234 -12.00 -15.64 -0.76
C MET A 234 -11.71 -14.12 -0.61
N SER A 235 -11.73 -13.58 0.61
CA SER A 235 -11.34 -12.19 0.88
C SER A 235 -9.90 -12.03 1.40
N GLN A 236 -9.10 -13.08 1.26
CA GLN A 236 -7.72 -13.11 1.74
C GLN A 236 -6.81 -12.37 0.77
N LEU A 237 -6.23 -11.26 1.22
CA LEU A 237 -5.17 -10.56 0.50
C LEU A 237 -3.86 -11.35 0.58
N LEU A 238 -2.96 -11.06 -0.35
CA LEU A 238 -1.75 -11.83 -0.54
C LEU A 238 -0.82 -11.84 0.69
N ALA A 239 -0.70 -10.72 1.39
CA ALA A 239 0.09 -10.64 2.62
C ALA A 239 -0.47 -11.57 3.72
N LEU A 240 -1.79 -11.65 3.88
CA LEU A 240 -2.45 -12.56 4.80
C LEU A 240 -2.31 -14.02 4.35
N ASN A 241 -2.37 -14.30 3.04
CA ASN A 241 -2.15 -15.65 2.50
C ASN A 241 -0.72 -16.16 2.79
N ILE A 242 0.28 -15.28 2.64
CA ILE A 242 1.66 -15.59 2.97
C ILE A 242 1.80 -15.90 4.46
N TYR A 243 1.23 -15.06 5.31
CA TYR A 243 1.23 -15.22 6.76
C TYR A 243 0.60 -16.54 7.19
N ASP A 244 -0.60 -16.86 6.71
CA ASP A 244 -1.30 -18.11 7.02
C ASP A 244 -0.53 -19.33 6.53
N THR A 245 0.13 -19.24 5.36
CA THR A 245 0.98 -20.32 4.86
C THR A 245 2.19 -20.54 5.75
N MET A 246 2.82 -19.47 6.23
CA MET A 246 4.05 -19.52 7.02
C MET A 246 3.80 -20.00 8.46
N TYR A 247 2.72 -19.54 9.07
CA TYR A 247 2.45 -19.74 10.51
C TYR A 247 1.26 -20.66 10.79
N GLY A 248 0.36 -20.87 9.85
CA GLY A 248 -0.84 -21.70 10.04
C GLY A 248 -0.60 -23.20 9.95
N THR A 249 0.49 -23.64 9.30
CA THR A 249 0.77 -25.07 9.11
C THR A 249 2.25 -25.36 9.28
N THR A 250 2.59 -26.27 10.21
CA THR A 250 3.98 -26.69 10.44
C THR A 250 4.55 -27.37 9.20
N GLY A 251 5.81 -27.03 8.84
CA GLY A 251 6.48 -27.56 7.67
C GLY A 251 6.15 -26.87 6.34
N TRP A 252 5.37 -25.75 6.40
CA TRP A 252 5.04 -24.91 5.26
C TRP A 252 5.79 -23.57 5.25
N GLN A 253 6.67 -23.35 6.23
CA GLN A 253 7.43 -22.10 6.36
C GLN A 253 8.23 -21.79 5.09
N GLY A 254 8.88 -22.80 4.49
CA GLY A 254 9.61 -22.63 3.23
C GLY A 254 8.71 -22.25 2.04
N VAL A 255 7.49 -22.77 2.00
CA VAL A 255 6.49 -22.38 0.97
C VAL A 255 6.00 -20.95 1.21
N GLY A 256 5.72 -20.59 2.47
CA GLY A 256 5.39 -19.21 2.84
C GLY A 256 6.50 -18.23 2.45
N GLN A 257 7.75 -18.60 2.70
CA GLN A 257 8.91 -17.81 2.31
C GLN A 257 9.05 -17.69 0.77
N ALA A 258 8.80 -18.77 0.02
CA ALA A 258 8.81 -18.72 -1.44
C ALA A 258 7.68 -17.80 -1.99
N LYS A 259 6.48 -17.84 -1.40
CA LYS A 259 5.40 -16.88 -1.71
C LYS A 259 5.83 -15.43 -1.43
N ALA A 260 6.50 -15.18 -0.31
CA ALA A 260 7.00 -13.85 0.05
C ALA A 260 8.05 -13.33 -0.95
N VAL A 261 8.94 -14.19 -1.44
CA VAL A 261 9.92 -13.83 -2.49
C VAL A 261 9.22 -13.47 -3.81
N ILE A 262 8.24 -14.27 -4.26
CA ILE A 262 7.44 -13.94 -5.46
C ILE A 262 6.72 -12.61 -5.27
N PHE A 263 6.10 -12.42 -4.11
CA PHE A 263 5.40 -11.18 -3.78
C PHE A 263 6.32 -9.97 -3.83
N PHE A 264 7.51 -10.07 -3.23
CA PHE A 264 8.51 -9.00 -3.29
C PHE A 264 8.89 -8.64 -4.72
N ILE A 265 9.19 -9.64 -5.57
CA ILE A 265 9.54 -9.41 -6.98
C ILE A 265 8.41 -8.72 -7.72
N LEU A 266 7.16 -9.17 -7.52
CA LEU A 266 5.98 -8.58 -8.16
C LEU A 266 5.80 -7.11 -7.74
N VAL A 267 5.84 -6.81 -6.44
CA VAL A 267 5.66 -5.44 -5.93
C VAL A 267 6.81 -4.54 -6.41
N ALA A 268 8.04 -5.03 -6.42
CA ALA A 268 9.19 -4.28 -6.93
C ALA A 268 9.04 -3.95 -8.43
N LEU A 269 8.64 -4.92 -9.25
CA LEU A 269 8.38 -4.71 -10.67
C LEU A 269 7.27 -3.69 -10.90
N ILE A 270 6.13 -3.84 -10.23
CA ILE A 270 5.00 -2.91 -10.33
C ILE A 270 5.43 -1.50 -9.92
N SER A 271 6.19 -1.37 -8.82
CA SER A 271 6.69 -0.09 -8.32
C SER A 271 7.62 0.59 -9.30
N VAL A 272 8.55 -0.15 -9.92
CA VAL A 272 9.47 0.38 -10.92
C VAL A 272 8.73 0.81 -12.20
N VAL A 273 7.78 -0.01 -12.66
CA VAL A 273 6.98 0.30 -13.86
C VAL A 273 6.12 1.55 -13.60
N GLN A 274 5.42 1.60 -12.46
CA GLN A 274 4.60 2.74 -12.10
C GLN A 274 5.42 4.02 -12.02
N ASN A 275 6.57 3.99 -11.33
CA ASN A 275 7.43 5.15 -11.19
C ASN A 275 7.92 5.66 -12.57
N LYS A 276 8.38 4.76 -13.44
CA LYS A 276 8.80 5.14 -14.80
C LYS A 276 7.67 5.76 -15.62
N LEU A 277 6.45 5.20 -15.53
CA LEU A 277 5.30 5.69 -16.29
C LEU A 277 4.80 7.06 -15.81
N THR A 278 4.92 7.35 -14.52
CA THR A 278 4.47 8.63 -13.95
C THR A 278 5.53 9.70 -14.06
N THR A 279 6.79 9.39 -13.75
CA THR A 279 7.91 10.35 -13.87
C THR A 279 8.13 10.84 -15.32
N SER A 280 7.87 9.99 -16.32
CA SER A 280 7.93 10.42 -17.71
C SER A 280 6.93 11.51 -18.12
N LYS A 281 5.93 11.80 -17.26
CA LYS A 281 4.90 12.82 -17.47
C LYS A 281 5.12 14.05 -16.57
N GLU A 282 6.15 14.05 -15.74
CA GLU A 282 6.52 15.20 -14.93
C GLU A 282 7.12 16.30 -15.81
N VAL A 283 6.64 17.52 -15.62
CA VAL A 283 7.17 18.72 -16.28
C VAL A 283 8.12 19.35 -15.29
N GLU A 284 9.38 19.55 -15.69
CA GLU A 284 10.32 20.39 -14.95
C GLU A 284 9.82 21.83 -14.98
N ALA A 285 9.54 22.39 -13.80
CA ALA A 285 9.09 23.77 -13.63
C ALA A 285 10.27 24.71 -13.36
#